data_5c6e504d1ae9a4e10b156a8b9e3f3f84
#
_entry.id   5c6e504d1ae9a4e10b156a8b9e3f3f84
#
_cell.length_a   1.000
_cell.length_b   1.000
_cell.length_c   1.000
_cell.angle_alpha   90.00
_cell.angle_beta   90.00
_cell.angle_gamma   90.00
#
_symmetry.space_group_name_H-M   'P 1'
#
loop_
_entity.id
_entity.type
_entity.pdbx_description
1 polymer ?
#
loop_
_entity_poly.entity_id
_entity_poly.type
_entity_poly.pdbx_seq_one_letter_code
_entity_poly.pdbx_strand_id
1 'polypeptide(L)'
;SALASLNMGEGVTEIGSRAFAGTSLSEFVIPANIPVNGAALEGIELSNIRLSADATDEQVAEWSAALNYPWYDRICRVGEESMLVKMPYEPLPEDNFEFDEESRTITAYVGTAVDVIIPRTIGGVPVENISYNAFENTRDYVHSDMETNQKEGDWVPMRCVILPETLKSIEDSAFTNCHDLETVICYAPLETTNNGLFSECQGLKKVVFVNGVLHMDNYLFNFCKNLETVWCKNQV
;
A
#
# COMPACT_ATOMS: atom_id res chain seq x y z
N SER A 1 -28.97 15.89 -0.21
CA SER A 1 -29.74 14.69 0.16
C SER A 1 -28.82 13.73 0.88
N ALA A 2 -29.16 13.34 2.10
CA ALA A 2 -28.32 12.48 2.94
C ALA A 2 -28.63 10.99 2.67
N LEU A 3 -28.45 10.50 1.43
CA LEU A 3 -28.50 9.09 1.17
C LEU A 3 -27.15 8.49 1.64
N ALA A 4 -27.14 7.79 2.77
CA ALA A 4 -25.95 7.24 3.40
C ALA A 4 -25.73 5.76 3.06
N SER A 5 -26.78 5.01 2.77
CA SER A 5 -26.72 3.59 2.39
C SER A 5 -27.77 3.27 1.33
N LEU A 6 -27.46 2.29 0.49
CA LEU A 6 -28.37 1.80 -0.56
C LEU A 6 -28.30 0.29 -0.64
N ASN A 7 -29.48 -0.34 -0.63
CA ASN A 7 -29.59 -1.76 -0.97
C ASN A 7 -30.29 -1.87 -2.34
N MET A 8 -29.57 -2.39 -3.33
CA MET A 8 -30.13 -2.67 -4.65
C MET A 8 -30.77 -4.06 -4.65
N GLY A 9 -32.06 -4.13 -4.93
CA GLY A 9 -32.74 -5.40 -5.12
C GLY A 9 -32.24 -6.13 -6.38
N GLU A 10 -32.49 -7.44 -6.48
CA GLU A 10 -32.08 -8.31 -7.59
C GLU A 10 -32.58 -7.91 -8.98
N GLY A 11 -33.52 -6.98 -9.05
CA GLY A 11 -34.13 -6.50 -10.31
C GLY A 11 -33.33 -5.38 -11.01
N VAL A 12 -32.29 -4.85 -10.39
CA VAL A 12 -31.44 -3.83 -11.01
C VAL A 12 -30.44 -4.53 -11.95
N THR A 13 -30.40 -4.11 -13.20
CA THR A 13 -29.55 -4.71 -14.23
C THR A 13 -28.45 -3.74 -14.75
N GLU A 14 -28.55 -2.46 -14.42
CA GLU A 14 -27.59 -1.44 -14.85
C GLU A 14 -27.57 -0.27 -13.88
N ILE A 15 -26.39 0.37 -13.72
CA ILE A 15 -26.23 1.63 -13.01
C ILE A 15 -25.74 2.67 -14.02
N GLY A 16 -26.54 3.71 -14.26
CA GLY A 16 -26.18 4.78 -15.19
C GLY A 16 -25.04 5.65 -14.69
N SER A 17 -24.35 6.34 -15.62
CA SER A 17 -23.25 7.25 -15.28
C SER A 17 -23.69 8.30 -14.25
N ARG A 18 -22.84 8.53 -13.24
CA ARG A 18 -23.07 9.51 -12.16
C ARG A 18 -24.38 9.30 -11.36
N ALA A 19 -24.89 8.07 -11.33
CA ALA A 19 -26.17 7.75 -10.69
C ALA A 19 -26.23 8.19 -9.22
N PHE A 20 -25.10 8.24 -8.54
CA PHE A 20 -24.99 8.60 -7.13
C PHE A 20 -24.22 9.91 -6.87
N ALA A 21 -23.89 10.67 -7.91
CA ALA A 21 -23.12 11.90 -7.78
C ALA A 21 -23.82 12.91 -6.83
N GLY A 22 -23.03 13.49 -5.91
CA GLY A 22 -23.54 14.45 -4.93
C GLY A 22 -24.38 13.84 -3.81
N THR A 23 -24.38 12.53 -3.64
CA THR A 23 -24.92 11.85 -2.46
C THR A 23 -23.85 11.70 -1.38
N SER A 24 -24.27 11.44 -0.15
CA SER A 24 -23.37 11.08 0.97
C SER A 24 -23.30 9.57 1.13
N LEU A 25 -23.40 8.82 0.02
CA LEU A 25 -23.37 7.36 0.03
C LEU A 25 -21.98 6.88 0.48
N SER A 26 -21.93 6.25 1.64
CA SER A 26 -20.68 5.76 2.25
C SER A 26 -20.57 4.25 2.30
N GLU A 27 -21.70 3.54 2.16
CA GLU A 27 -21.73 2.07 2.13
C GLU A 27 -22.56 1.61 0.94
N PHE A 28 -21.97 0.74 0.10
CA PHE A 28 -22.66 0.28 -1.09
C PHE A 28 -22.11 -1.07 -1.56
N VAL A 29 -23.02 -1.99 -1.86
CA VAL A 29 -22.69 -3.29 -2.45
C VAL A 29 -23.16 -3.32 -3.90
N ILE A 30 -22.23 -3.54 -4.82
CA ILE A 30 -22.51 -3.71 -6.25
C ILE A 30 -22.84 -5.19 -6.47
N PRO A 31 -24.06 -5.54 -6.91
CA PRO A 31 -24.40 -6.91 -7.25
C PRO A 31 -23.55 -7.46 -8.42
N ALA A 32 -23.22 -8.77 -8.39
CA ALA A 32 -22.42 -9.41 -9.43
C ALA A 32 -23.04 -9.36 -10.83
N ASN A 33 -24.36 -9.23 -10.94
CA ASN A 33 -25.07 -9.12 -12.22
C ASN A 33 -24.98 -7.74 -12.87
N ILE A 34 -24.40 -6.74 -12.22
CA ILE A 34 -24.27 -5.37 -12.75
C ILE A 34 -23.04 -5.28 -13.66
N PRO A 35 -23.20 -4.87 -14.93
CA PRO A 35 -22.08 -4.61 -15.83
C PRO A 35 -21.15 -3.50 -15.29
N VAL A 36 -19.85 -3.67 -15.54
CA VAL A 36 -18.84 -2.69 -15.10
C VAL A 36 -19.08 -1.32 -15.73
N ASN A 37 -19.24 -0.31 -14.90
CA ASN A 37 -19.38 1.08 -15.31
C ASN A 37 -18.74 2.02 -14.26
N GLY A 38 -17.45 2.30 -14.38
CA GLY A 38 -16.74 3.18 -13.44
C GLY A 38 -17.36 4.57 -13.33
N ALA A 39 -17.94 5.09 -14.41
CA ALA A 39 -18.61 6.39 -14.41
C ALA A 39 -19.89 6.41 -13.55
N ALA A 40 -20.45 5.27 -13.20
CA ALA A 40 -21.62 5.17 -12.31
C ALA A 40 -21.33 5.67 -10.89
N LEU A 41 -20.09 5.48 -10.45
CA LEU A 41 -19.62 5.79 -9.09
C LEU A 41 -18.79 7.08 -9.03
N GLU A 42 -18.74 7.84 -10.11
CA GLU A 42 -18.00 9.10 -10.16
C GLU A 42 -18.55 10.11 -9.14
N GLY A 43 -17.66 10.65 -8.29
CA GLY A 43 -18.00 11.67 -7.29
C GLY A 43 -18.55 11.13 -5.97
N ILE A 44 -18.37 9.84 -5.67
CA ILE A 44 -18.61 9.24 -4.36
C ILE A 44 -17.32 8.72 -3.76
N GLU A 45 -17.28 8.58 -2.42
CA GLU A 45 -16.14 7.99 -1.73
C GLU A 45 -16.16 6.47 -1.87
N LEU A 46 -15.04 5.89 -2.35
CA LEU A 46 -14.95 4.47 -2.68
C LEU A 46 -14.55 3.57 -1.51
N SER A 47 -14.22 4.13 -0.35
CA SER A 47 -13.63 3.39 0.78
C SER A 47 -14.47 2.22 1.30
N ASN A 48 -15.80 2.32 1.20
CA ASN A 48 -16.74 1.30 1.69
C ASN A 48 -17.60 0.66 0.58
N ILE A 49 -17.20 0.85 -0.69
CA ILE A 49 -17.86 0.19 -1.81
C ILE A 49 -17.30 -1.21 -1.96
N ARG A 50 -18.18 -2.18 -2.09
CA ARG A 50 -17.84 -3.59 -2.21
C ARG A 50 -18.61 -4.23 -3.35
N LEU A 51 -18.09 -5.33 -3.89
CA LEU A 51 -18.85 -6.24 -4.73
C LEU A 51 -19.61 -7.25 -3.86
N SER A 52 -20.69 -7.81 -4.39
CA SER A 52 -21.37 -8.93 -3.73
C SER A 52 -20.42 -10.13 -3.57
N ALA A 53 -20.70 -10.99 -2.58
CA ALA A 53 -19.83 -12.11 -2.22
C ALA A 53 -19.63 -13.13 -3.36
N ASP A 54 -20.57 -13.21 -4.30
CA ASP A 54 -20.59 -14.11 -5.46
C ASP A 54 -19.90 -13.54 -6.71
N ALA A 55 -19.37 -12.28 -6.65
CA ALA A 55 -18.63 -11.72 -7.77
C ALA A 55 -17.37 -12.54 -8.10
N THR A 56 -17.08 -12.70 -9.38
CA THR A 56 -15.91 -13.45 -9.86
C THR A 56 -14.63 -12.63 -9.73
N ASP A 57 -13.46 -13.28 -9.82
CA ASP A 57 -12.16 -12.57 -9.81
C ASP A 57 -12.01 -11.67 -11.03
N GLU A 58 -12.59 -12.06 -12.18
CA GLU A 58 -12.62 -11.23 -13.39
C GLU A 58 -13.41 -9.94 -13.14
N GLN A 59 -14.59 -10.03 -12.54
CA GLN A 59 -15.40 -8.86 -12.19
C GLN A 59 -14.69 -7.94 -11.17
N VAL A 60 -14.00 -8.51 -10.19
CA VAL A 60 -13.17 -7.73 -9.25
C VAL A 60 -12.08 -6.96 -10.00
N ALA A 61 -11.39 -7.59 -10.94
CA ALA A 61 -10.35 -6.95 -11.74
C ALA A 61 -10.91 -5.84 -12.63
N GLU A 62 -12.03 -6.11 -13.34
CA GLU A 62 -12.69 -5.14 -14.21
C GLU A 62 -13.20 -3.91 -13.45
N TRP A 63 -13.88 -4.11 -12.32
CA TRP A 63 -14.36 -3.03 -11.47
C TRP A 63 -13.20 -2.24 -10.86
N SER A 64 -12.14 -2.92 -10.41
CA SER A 64 -10.95 -2.25 -9.87
C SER A 64 -10.30 -1.34 -10.91
N ALA A 65 -10.15 -1.82 -12.15
CA ALA A 65 -9.63 -1.04 -13.25
C ALA A 65 -10.54 0.16 -13.60
N ALA A 66 -11.86 -0.07 -13.67
CA ALA A 66 -12.83 0.97 -14.00
C ALA A 66 -12.94 2.07 -12.94
N LEU A 67 -12.65 1.74 -11.69
CA LEU A 67 -12.63 2.68 -10.55
C LEU A 67 -11.25 3.30 -10.30
N ASN A 68 -10.28 3.04 -11.19
CA ASN A 68 -8.90 3.50 -11.07
C ASN A 68 -8.24 3.13 -9.73
N TYR A 69 -8.55 1.95 -9.19
CA TYR A 69 -7.77 1.42 -8.07
C TYR A 69 -6.30 1.30 -8.48
N PRO A 70 -5.37 1.72 -7.63
CA PRO A 70 -3.97 1.52 -7.94
C PRO A 70 -3.67 0.03 -8.07
N TRP A 71 -2.63 -0.31 -8.81
CA TRP A 71 -2.26 -1.70 -9.14
C TRP A 71 -2.04 -2.61 -7.91
N TYR A 72 -1.78 -2.03 -6.75
CA TYR A 72 -1.59 -2.73 -5.47
C TYR A 72 -2.88 -2.83 -4.63
N ASP A 73 -4.01 -2.37 -5.14
CA ASP A 73 -5.30 -2.37 -4.44
C ASP A 73 -6.43 -2.80 -5.37
N ARG A 74 -7.55 -3.19 -4.82
CA ARG A 74 -8.74 -3.56 -5.57
C ARG A 74 -10.02 -3.35 -4.77
N ILE A 75 -11.15 -3.33 -5.46
CA ILE A 75 -12.43 -3.44 -4.78
C ILE A 75 -12.57 -4.83 -4.14
N CYS A 76 -13.07 -4.86 -2.90
CA CYS A 76 -13.29 -6.12 -2.17
C CYS A 76 -14.72 -6.63 -2.34
N ARG A 77 -14.90 -7.94 -2.17
CA ARG A 77 -16.24 -8.54 -2.02
C ARG A 77 -16.74 -8.38 -0.58
N VAL A 78 -18.07 -8.51 -0.41
CA VAL A 78 -18.66 -8.64 0.92
C VAL A 78 -18.11 -9.88 1.61
N GLY A 79 -17.66 -9.73 2.84
CA GLY A 79 -17.05 -10.83 3.61
C GLY A 79 -15.56 -11.03 3.38
N GLU A 80 -14.96 -10.39 2.37
CA GLU A 80 -13.51 -10.28 2.30
C GLU A 80 -13.02 -9.24 3.30
N GLU A 81 -12.10 -9.65 4.18
CA GLU A 81 -11.38 -8.71 5.01
C GLU A 81 -10.43 -7.92 4.11
N SER A 82 -10.69 -6.61 4.04
CA SER A 82 -9.86 -5.53 3.53
C SER A 82 -8.87 -5.79 2.38
N MET A 83 -9.01 -5.00 1.35
CA MET A 83 -8.03 -4.34 0.46
C MET A 83 -6.70 -5.03 0.07
N LEU A 84 -6.43 -6.27 0.47
CA LEU A 84 -5.11 -6.86 0.23
C LEU A 84 -5.24 -8.14 -0.57
N VAL A 85 -5.07 -7.95 -1.83
CA VAL A 85 -4.80 -9.06 -2.74
C VAL A 85 -3.57 -9.82 -2.22
N LYS A 86 -3.62 -11.17 -2.17
CA LYS A 86 -2.41 -11.99 -2.17
C LYS A 86 -1.48 -11.41 -3.22
N MET A 87 -0.25 -11.05 -2.82
CA MET A 87 0.74 -10.43 -3.73
C MET A 87 0.65 -11.03 -5.15
N PRO A 88 -0.06 -10.41 -6.09
CA PRO A 88 -0.12 -10.90 -7.47
C PRO A 88 0.98 -10.31 -8.32
N TYR A 89 1.87 -9.49 -7.73
CA TYR A 89 2.82 -8.67 -8.45
C TYR A 89 4.17 -9.35 -8.50
N GLU A 90 4.77 -9.29 -9.66
CA GLU A 90 6.15 -9.70 -9.85
C GLU A 90 7.05 -8.80 -9.00
N PRO A 91 7.86 -9.35 -8.09
CA PRO A 91 8.83 -8.56 -7.36
C PRO A 91 9.83 -7.94 -8.32
N LEU A 92 10.49 -6.86 -7.89
CA LEU A 92 11.59 -6.30 -8.67
C LEU A 92 12.71 -7.33 -8.88
N PRO A 93 13.45 -7.26 -10.00
CA PRO A 93 14.64 -8.06 -10.21
C PRO A 93 15.62 -7.93 -9.03
N GLU A 94 16.27 -9.02 -8.69
CA GLU A 94 17.15 -9.13 -7.51
C GLU A 94 18.32 -8.15 -7.55
N ASP A 95 18.80 -7.79 -8.74
CA ASP A 95 19.90 -6.82 -8.97
C ASP A 95 19.52 -5.36 -8.59
N ASN A 96 18.27 -5.10 -8.25
CA ASN A 96 17.86 -3.83 -7.67
C ASN A 96 18.21 -3.69 -6.18
N PHE A 97 18.74 -4.75 -5.56
CA PHE A 97 19.04 -4.78 -4.14
C PHE A 97 20.46 -5.27 -3.88
N GLU A 98 21.19 -4.57 -3.01
CA GLU A 98 22.36 -5.15 -2.37
C GLU A 98 21.90 -6.03 -1.23
N PHE A 99 22.43 -7.26 -1.17
CA PHE A 99 21.96 -8.27 -0.23
C PHE A 99 23.13 -9.03 0.40
N ASP A 100 23.14 -9.10 1.71
CA ASP A 100 24.06 -9.94 2.47
C ASP A 100 23.40 -11.30 2.75
N GLU A 101 23.91 -12.35 2.09
CA GLU A 101 23.38 -13.71 2.22
C GLU A 101 23.57 -14.30 3.62
N GLU A 102 24.65 -13.95 4.32
CA GLU A 102 24.96 -14.50 5.65
C GLU A 102 23.96 -13.98 6.70
N SER A 103 23.71 -12.68 6.71
CA SER A 103 22.73 -12.03 7.59
C SER A 103 21.31 -12.03 7.02
N ARG A 104 21.11 -12.44 5.75
CA ARG A 104 19.83 -12.39 5.03
C ARG A 104 19.21 -11.00 4.98
N THR A 105 20.05 -10.00 4.78
CA THR A 105 19.69 -8.59 4.95
C THR A 105 19.83 -7.82 3.63
N ILE A 106 18.77 -7.09 3.25
CA ILE A 106 18.90 -6.04 2.23
C ILE A 106 19.67 -4.88 2.86
N THR A 107 20.84 -4.58 2.31
CA THR A 107 21.73 -3.51 2.77
C THR A 107 21.55 -2.22 1.99
N ALA A 108 21.11 -2.29 0.73
CA ALA A 108 20.76 -1.11 -0.06
C ALA A 108 19.73 -1.44 -1.17
N TYR A 109 18.87 -0.47 -1.45
CA TYR A 109 18.12 -0.41 -2.70
C TYR A 109 18.91 0.42 -3.71
N VAL A 110 19.27 -0.19 -4.83
CA VAL A 110 20.09 0.43 -5.91
C VAL A 110 19.33 0.56 -7.23
N GLY A 111 18.05 0.19 -7.23
CA GLY A 111 17.18 0.29 -8.39
C GLY A 111 16.67 1.71 -8.66
N THR A 112 15.91 1.86 -9.74
CA THR A 112 15.32 3.13 -10.18
C THR A 112 13.78 3.09 -10.24
N ALA A 113 13.15 1.99 -9.82
CA ALA A 113 11.71 1.87 -9.81
C ALA A 113 11.09 2.72 -8.68
N VAL A 114 10.00 3.40 -9.01
CA VAL A 114 9.26 4.22 -8.03
C VAL A 114 8.28 3.39 -7.20
N ASP A 115 7.86 2.25 -7.71
CA ASP A 115 7.03 1.27 -7.00
C ASP A 115 7.93 0.06 -6.70
N VAL A 116 8.30 -0.10 -5.43
CA VAL A 116 9.29 -1.07 -4.99
C VAL A 116 8.61 -2.29 -4.38
N ILE A 117 8.69 -3.42 -5.07
CA ILE A 117 8.21 -4.71 -4.57
C ILE A 117 9.42 -5.56 -4.21
N ILE A 118 9.64 -5.72 -2.92
CA ILE A 118 10.79 -6.46 -2.41
C ILE A 118 10.57 -7.96 -2.63
N PRO A 119 11.53 -8.68 -3.25
CA PRO A 119 11.43 -10.12 -3.44
C PRO A 119 11.48 -10.88 -2.12
N ARG A 120 10.87 -12.07 -2.09
CA ARG A 120 10.91 -12.98 -0.93
C ARG A 120 12.27 -13.61 -0.73
N THR A 121 13.02 -13.79 -1.83
CA THR A 121 14.34 -14.40 -1.86
C THR A 121 15.23 -13.64 -2.82
N ILE A 122 16.53 -13.61 -2.53
CA ILE A 122 17.59 -13.14 -3.44
C ILE A 122 18.63 -14.25 -3.50
N GLY A 123 19.02 -14.66 -4.72
CA GLY A 123 19.90 -15.81 -4.91
C GLY A 123 19.35 -17.13 -4.33
N GLY A 124 18.02 -17.24 -4.13
CA GLY A 124 17.37 -18.36 -3.46
C GLY A 124 17.41 -18.30 -1.93
N VAL A 125 18.04 -17.28 -1.33
CA VAL A 125 18.11 -17.06 0.13
C VAL A 125 16.95 -16.17 0.56
N PRO A 126 16.17 -16.52 1.61
CA PRO A 126 15.10 -15.68 2.09
C PRO A 126 15.56 -14.29 2.54
N VAL A 127 14.82 -13.24 2.14
CA VAL A 127 15.01 -11.88 2.65
C VAL A 127 14.32 -11.79 4.01
N GLU A 128 15.12 -11.72 5.07
CA GLU A 128 14.62 -11.72 6.45
C GLU A 128 14.76 -10.36 7.14
N ASN A 129 15.70 -9.52 6.67
CA ASN A 129 15.97 -8.24 7.32
C ASN A 129 16.19 -7.11 6.30
N ILE A 130 15.93 -5.88 6.74
CA ILE A 130 16.28 -4.64 6.03
C ILE A 130 17.14 -3.81 6.97
N SER A 131 18.31 -3.38 6.52
CA SER A 131 19.24 -2.64 7.36
C SER A 131 18.87 -1.16 7.48
N TYR A 132 19.50 -0.49 8.45
CA TYR A 132 19.50 0.94 8.60
C TYR A 132 19.91 1.61 7.29
N ASN A 133 19.19 2.65 6.88
CA ASN A 133 19.45 3.40 5.65
C ASN A 133 19.37 2.61 4.33
N ALA A 134 18.86 1.38 4.31
CA ALA A 134 18.80 0.57 3.07
C ALA A 134 18.09 1.27 1.89
N PHE A 135 17.20 2.23 2.16
CA PHE A 135 16.48 3.01 1.15
C PHE A 135 16.94 4.48 1.10
N GLU A 136 18.21 4.75 1.40
CA GLU A 136 18.75 6.11 1.44
C GLU A 136 18.66 6.82 0.08
N ASN A 137 18.83 6.13 -1.04
CA ASN A 137 18.71 6.70 -2.39
C ASN A 137 17.27 7.10 -2.77
N THR A 138 16.27 6.74 -1.96
CA THR A 138 14.86 7.15 -2.15
C THR A 138 14.48 8.33 -1.26
N ARG A 139 15.43 8.86 -0.50
CA ARG A 139 15.20 9.98 0.42
C ARG A 139 15.39 11.31 -0.28
N ASP A 140 14.45 12.22 -0.07
CA ASP A 140 14.62 13.62 -0.46
C ASP A 140 15.26 14.41 0.68
N TYR A 141 16.48 14.85 0.47
CA TYR A 141 17.23 15.66 1.45
C TYR A 141 17.13 17.18 1.22
N VAL A 142 16.39 17.61 0.22
CA VAL A 142 16.30 19.04 -0.15
C VAL A 142 15.79 19.92 0.99
N HIS A 143 15.22 19.34 2.02
CA HIS A 143 14.67 20.06 3.17
C HIS A 143 15.46 19.91 4.48
N SER A 144 16.59 19.22 4.49
CA SER A 144 17.45 19.25 5.66
C SER A 144 18.44 20.41 5.55
N ASP A 145 18.42 21.35 6.52
CA ASP A 145 19.37 22.47 6.64
C ASP A 145 20.82 22.01 6.90
N MET A 146 21.12 20.75 6.73
CA MET A 146 22.46 20.19 6.80
C MET A 146 23.11 20.28 5.43
N GLU A 147 24.28 20.93 5.37
CA GLU A 147 25.21 20.91 4.23
C GLU A 147 25.66 19.45 3.94
N THR A 148 24.78 18.65 3.37
CA THR A 148 25.12 17.31 2.91
C THR A 148 25.63 17.40 1.48
N ASN A 149 26.77 16.77 1.22
CA ASN A 149 27.43 16.65 -0.09
C ASN A 149 26.57 15.81 -1.09
N GLN A 150 25.28 16.01 -1.15
CA GLN A 150 24.45 15.27 -2.07
C GLN A 150 24.53 15.85 -3.47
N LYS A 151 24.79 14.98 -4.43
CA LYS A 151 24.77 15.30 -5.85
C LYS A 151 23.31 15.49 -6.24
N GLU A 152 22.99 16.64 -6.81
CA GLU A 152 21.74 16.85 -7.55
C GLU A 152 21.58 15.69 -8.56
N GLY A 153 20.55 14.86 -8.42
CA GLY A 153 20.17 13.87 -9.42
C GLY A 153 20.29 12.38 -9.05
N ASP A 154 20.78 12.04 -7.86
CA ASP A 154 20.97 10.62 -7.47
C ASP A 154 19.77 10.02 -6.68
N TRP A 155 18.68 10.74 -6.58
CA TRP A 155 17.52 10.39 -5.80
C TRP A 155 16.39 9.76 -6.67
N VAL A 156 15.82 8.65 -6.18
CA VAL A 156 14.69 7.97 -6.84
C VAL A 156 13.44 8.16 -5.99
N PRO A 157 12.40 8.83 -6.51
CA PRO A 157 11.17 9.09 -5.75
C PRO A 157 10.36 7.81 -5.57
N MET A 158 10.58 7.07 -4.49
CA MET A 158 9.82 5.88 -4.16
C MET A 158 8.40 6.26 -3.71
N ARG A 159 7.38 5.85 -4.47
CA ARG A 159 5.97 6.13 -4.21
C ARG A 159 5.27 5.02 -3.43
N CYS A 160 5.62 3.78 -3.72
CA CYS A 160 5.03 2.61 -3.06
C CYS A 160 6.12 1.62 -2.67
N VAL A 161 5.97 1.00 -1.49
CA VAL A 161 6.79 -0.14 -1.08
C VAL A 161 5.92 -1.30 -0.62
N ILE A 162 6.22 -2.50 -1.11
CA ILE A 162 5.62 -3.75 -0.66
C ILE A 162 6.69 -4.61 0.00
N LEU A 163 6.48 -4.92 1.26
CA LEU A 163 7.36 -5.69 2.13
C LEU A 163 6.87 -7.14 2.20
N PRO A 164 7.72 -8.14 1.87
CA PRO A 164 7.32 -9.54 1.80
C PRO A 164 7.10 -10.16 3.18
N GLU A 165 6.38 -11.25 3.22
CA GLU A 165 6.08 -12.01 4.45
C GLU A 165 7.28 -12.74 5.07
N THR A 166 8.39 -12.81 4.36
CA THR A 166 9.63 -13.42 4.85
C THR A 166 10.40 -12.53 5.83
N LEU A 167 10.13 -11.21 5.83
CA LEU A 167 10.79 -10.27 6.73
C LEU A 167 10.47 -10.57 8.19
N LYS A 168 11.51 -10.52 9.02
CA LYS A 168 11.46 -10.67 10.48
C LYS A 168 11.78 -9.36 11.18
N SER A 169 12.65 -8.53 10.57
CA SER A 169 13.08 -7.26 11.16
C SER A 169 13.35 -6.21 10.10
N ILE A 170 13.12 -4.96 10.46
CA ILE A 170 13.48 -3.79 9.68
C ILE A 170 14.16 -2.85 10.67
N GLU A 171 15.41 -2.49 10.41
CA GLU A 171 16.16 -1.64 11.34
C GLU A 171 15.59 -0.20 11.43
N ASP A 172 15.97 0.51 12.49
CA ASP A 172 15.59 1.88 12.73
C ASP A 172 15.81 2.74 11.47
N SER A 173 14.88 3.64 11.19
CA SER A 173 15.02 4.63 10.12
C SER A 173 15.23 4.09 8.69
N ALA A 174 14.97 2.81 8.41
CA ALA A 174 15.17 2.23 7.07
C ALA A 174 14.47 3.02 5.95
N PHE A 175 13.32 3.62 6.22
CA PHE A 175 12.52 4.43 5.29
C PHE A 175 12.34 5.90 5.75
N THR A 176 13.13 6.38 6.68
CA THR A 176 13.04 7.78 7.13
C THR A 176 13.33 8.76 5.99
N ASN A 177 12.60 9.89 5.94
CA ASN A 177 12.76 10.94 4.90
C ASN A 177 12.39 10.50 3.46
N CYS A 178 11.67 9.40 3.27
CA CYS A 178 11.13 9.05 1.95
C CYS A 178 9.90 9.92 1.66
N HIS A 179 10.12 11.19 1.26
CA HIS A 179 9.06 12.21 1.15
C HIS A 179 8.01 11.90 0.09
N ASP A 180 8.36 11.17 -0.98
CA ASP A 180 7.41 10.77 -2.03
C ASP A 180 6.69 9.46 -1.74
N LEU A 181 7.07 8.75 -0.69
CA LEU A 181 6.42 7.51 -0.29
C LEU A 181 4.96 7.79 0.09
N GLU A 182 4.02 7.27 -0.68
CA GLU A 182 2.58 7.45 -0.47
C GLU A 182 1.94 6.22 0.19
N THR A 183 2.45 5.03 -0.12
CA THR A 183 1.82 3.78 0.31
C THR A 183 2.84 2.76 0.78
N VAL A 184 2.55 2.13 1.92
CA VAL A 184 3.28 0.97 2.44
C VAL A 184 2.32 -0.20 2.62
N ILE A 185 2.69 -1.36 2.07
CA ILE A 185 1.99 -2.62 2.31
C ILE A 185 2.98 -3.62 2.90
N CYS A 186 2.78 -4.00 4.14
CA CYS A 186 3.65 -4.90 4.87
C CYS A 186 2.97 -6.26 5.07
N TYR A 187 3.47 -7.30 4.39
CA TYR A 187 3.03 -8.68 4.60
C TYR A 187 3.79 -9.37 5.73
N ALA A 188 4.88 -8.78 6.20
CA ALA A 188 5.67 -9.34 7.30
C ALA A 188 4.86 -9.37 8.61
N PRO A 189 4.90 -10.48 9.36
CA PRO A 189 4.37 -10.54 10.72
C PRO A 189 5.38 -9.94 11.70
N LEU A 190 5.51 -8.61 11.70
CA LEU A 190 6.51 -7.92 12.51
C LEU A 190 6.16 -7.97 14.01
N GLU A 191 7.15 -8.29 14.86
CA GLU A 191 7.01 -8.12 16.30
C GLU A 191 7.04 -6.64 16.68
N THR A 192 7.90 -5.87 16.04
CA THR A 192 8.08 -4.43 16.29
C THR A 192 8.35 -3.69 14.99
N THR A 193 7.98 -2.40 14.94
CA THR A 193 8.23 -1.53 13.79
C THR A 193 9.59 -0.84 13.86
N ASN A 194 10.29 -0.94 14.99
CA ASN A 194 11.49 -0.16 15.30
C ASN A 194 11.31 1.36 15.23
N ASN A 195 12.27 2.11 15.79
CA ASN A 195 12.11 3.55 15.97
C ASN A 195 12.16 4.30 14.64
N GLY A 196 11.22 5.24 14.46
CA GLY A 196 11.24 6.18 13.36
C GLY A 196 11.19 5.57 11.97
N LEU A 197 10.72 4.32 11.83
CA LEU A 197 10.76 3.56 10.58
C LEU A 197 10.28 4.35 9.35
N PHE A 198 9.18 5.10 9.49
CA PHE A 198 8.61 5.98 8.46
C PHE A 198 8.61 7.46 8.89
N SER A 199 9.49 7.85 9.79
CA SER A 199 9.58 9.26 10.22
C SER A 199 9.88 10.17 9.03
N GLU A 200 9.29 11.39 9.01
CA GLU A 200 9.47 12.39 7.97
C GLU A 200 8.97 11.97 6.56
N CYS A 201 8.25 10.87 6.42
CA CYS A 201 7.61 10.49 5.16
C CYS A 201 6.38 11.39 4.89
N GLN A 202 6.61 12.63 4.45
CA GLN A 202 5.56 13.66 4.36
C GLN A 202 4.48 13.33 3.33
N GLY A 203 4.83 12.55 2.28
CA GLY A 203 3.89 12.07 1.26
C GLY A 203 3.01 10.90 1.69
N LEU A 204 3.34 10.25 2.82
CA LEU A 204 2.72 9.00 3.24
C LEU A 204 1.24 9.20 3.57
N LYS A 205 0.38 8.47 2.88
CA LYS A 205 -1.08 8.51 3.00
C LYS A 205 -1.65 7.25 3.61
N LYS A 206 -1.07 6.08 3.25
CA LYS A 206 -1.63 4.78 3.59
C LYS A 206 -0.55 3.79 4.05
N VAL A 207 -0.79 3.15 5.19
CA VAL A 207 0.04 2.03 5.68
C VAL A 207 -0.84 0.85 6.04
N VAL A 208 -0.46 -0.33 5.58
CA VAL A 208 -1.23 -1.56 5.79
C VAL A 208 -0.31 -2.65 6.31
N PHE A 209 -0.55 -3.12 7.53
CA PHE A 209 0.11 -4.27 8.14
C PHE A 209 -0.79 -5.50 7.98
N VAL A 210 -0.59 -6.27 6.90
CA VAL A 210 -1.46 -7.38 6.49
C VAL A 210 -1.54 -8.50 7.52
N ASN A 211 -0.40 -8.88 8.09
CA ASN A 211 -0.31 -9.91 9.10
C ASN A 211 -0.18 -9.36 10.53
N GLY A 212 -0.41 -8.05 10.67
CA GLY A 212 -0.35 -7.37 11.95
C GLY A 212 1.06 -6.94 12.35
N VAL A 213 1.13 -6.23 13.44
CA VAL A 213 2.35 -5.84 14.16
C VAL A 213 2.03 -5.83 15.64
N LEU A 214 2.92 -6.38 16.49
CA LEU A 214 2.65 -6.47 17.92
C LEU A 214 2.92 -5.16 18.65
N HIS A 215 4.02 -4.47 18.28
CA HIS A 215 4.42 -3.22 18.90
C HIS A 215 4.72 -2.18 17.83
N MET A 216 4.07 -1.01 17.92
CA MET A 216 4.41 0.18 17.16
C MET A 216 5.30 1.05 18.04
N ASP A 217 6.55 1.23 17.60
CA ASP A 217 7.57 1.94 18.37
C ASP A 217 7.48 3.45 18.24
N ASN A 218 8.36 4.14 18.99
CA ASN A 218 8.39 5.59 19.04
C ASN A 218 8.68 6.19 17.66
N TYR A 219 8.08 7.33 17.40
CA TYR A 219 8.31 8.14 16.19
C TYR A 219 7.98 7.43 14.86
N LEU A 220 7.27 6.28 14.87
CA LEU A 220 6.97 5.48 13.69
C LEU A 220 6.47 6.33 12.50
N PHE A 221 5.55 7.24 12.74
CA PHE A 221 4.95 8.15 11.76
C PHE A 221 5.19 9.62 12.10
N ASN A 222 6.28 9.92 12.78
CA ASN A 222 6.59 11.29 13.16
C ASN A 222 6.74 12.17 11.91
N PHE A 223 6.06 13.33 11.89
CA PHE A 223 5.98 14.25 10.74
C PHE A 223 5.39 13.66 9.43
N CYS A 224 4.68 12.55 9.45
CA CYS A 224 3.86 12.07 8.32
C CYS A 224 2.59 12.91 8.20
N LYS A 225 2.69 14.13 7.67
CA LYS A 225 1.61 15.14 7.70
C LYS A 225 0.38 14.78 6.87
N ASN A 226 0.54 13.90 5.89
CA ASN A 226 -0.52 13.48 4.96
C ASN A 226 -1.07 12.08 5.26
N LEU A 227 -0.69 11.48 6.40
CA LEU A 227 -1.13 10.13 6.76
C LEU A 227 -2.63 10.11 7.08
N GLU A 228 -3.39 9.41 6.26
CA GLU A 228 -4.85 9.30 6.33
C GLU A 228 -5.29 7.97 6.92
N THR A 229 -4.57 6.88 6.60
CA THR A 229 -4.99 5.53 6.97
C THR A 229 -3.83 4.69 7.45
N VAL A 230 -3.97 4.10 8.63
CA VAL A 230 -3.16 2.98 9.11
C VAL A 230 -4.09 1.83 9.40
N TRP A 231 -3.92 0.75 8.63
CA TRP A 231 -4.67 -0.48 8.87
C TRP A 231 -3.74 -1.57 9.40
N CYS A 232 -4.18 -2.26 10.42
CA CYS A 232 -3.44 -3.36 11.03
C CYS A 232 -4.41 -4.50 11.32
N LYS A 233 -4.09 -5.71 10.85
CA LYS A 233 -4.90 -6.88 11.16
C LYS A 233 -4.90 -7.13 12.66
N ASN A 234 -6.06 -7.19 13.27
CA ASN A 234 -6.19 -7.60 14.67
C ASN A 234 -5.73 -9.05 14.82
N GLN A 235 -4.74 -9.29 15.63
CA GLN A 235 -4.44 -10.65 16.09
C GLN A 235 -5.50 -11.03 17.10
N VAL A 236 -6.28 -12.07 16.78
CA VAL A 236 -7.29 -12.66 17.67
C VAL A 236 -6.61 -13.63 18.63
#